data_6a0086ad6530f11ec116b205bdfb6f44
#
_entry.id   6a0086ad6530f11ec116b205bdfb6f44
#
_cell.length_a   1.000
_cell.length_b   1.000
_cell.length_c   1.000
_cell.angle_alpha   90.00
_cell.angle_beta   90.00
_cell.angle_gamma   90.00
#
_symmetry.space_group_name_H-M   'P 1'
#
loop_
_entity.id
_entity.type
_entity.pdbx_description
1 polymer ?
#
loop_
_entity_poly.entity_id
_entity_poly.type
_entity_poly.pdbx_seq_one_letter_code
_entity_poly.pdbx_strand_id
1 'polypeptide(L)'
;MEQRHSSGKSHWYHETQSSTLEYDVQPLVPGAAKVSDPFLLDVILEEETLIPFHSWLTPARALAVKLFPDQLAVTHPQTFTAYERLSTALTVAQVCGVQRLCNYYSARLTPLPGPDSSRESNRRLAQITQYARQLAGSPSIIDERSRQHLNDVGLTAWDCVSINQIIGFIGFQARVIATFQASLGETVRRLPGLELQNYADASLFADVSTRWRTCYKIEDASEVREIQTTTELHRLAETLNLHPVSLSLLGKLLSSTLANEKSVRQLAALLSARINGSVDCFNTIAYSAVEYKEAIAVLRKSENEINQWTDRHPVERTAIQAIQWLTRAPDRFSAAQFSLLLEQKTSSTQVINLLVWSGLCGWINRLKIALGETD
;
A
#
# COMPACT_ATOMS: atom_id res chain seq x y z
N MET A 1 -42.99 -32.55 10.80
CA MET A 1 -42.47 -31.38 10.05
C MET A 1 -41.59 -30.59 11.00
N GLU A 2 -40.30 -30.87 11.03
CA GLU A 2 -39.33 -30.16 11.86
C GLU A 2 -38.74 -29.03 11.06
N GLN A 3 -38.94 -27.80 11.50
CA GLN A 3 -38.27 -26.63 10.97
C GLN A 3 -36.83 -26.59 11.53
N ARG A 4 -35.85 -26.84 10.68
CA ARG A 4 -34.45 -26.58 10.98
C ARG A 4 -34.20 -25.08 10.93
N HIS A 5 -33.95 -24.46 12.08
CA HIS A 5 -33.35 -23.14 12.17
C HIS A 5 -31.89 -23.22 11.73
N SER A 6 -31.57 -22.71 10.55
CA SER A 6 -30.19 -22.46 10.17
C SER A 6 -29.73 -21.17 10.84
N SER A 7 -28.90 -21.27 11.89
CA SER A 7 -28.20 -20.15 12.46
C SER A 7 -27.16 -19.64 11.43
N GLY A 8 -27.46 -18.53 10.78
CA GLY A 8 -26.52 -17.86 9.90
C GLY A 8 -25.33 -17.32 10.69
N LYS A 9 -24.27 -18.10 10.78
CA LYS A 9 -22.98 -17.58 11.22
C LYS A 9 -22.40 -16.75 10.10
N SER A 10 -22.05 -15.49 10.39
CA SER A 10 -21.42 -14.56 9.48
C SER A 10 -20.16 -15.18 8.89
N HIS A 11 -20.17 -15.47 7.60
CA HIS A 11 -19.13 -16.15 6.83
C HIS A 11 -17.80 -15.36 6.75
N TRP A 12 -17.79 -14.10 7.14
CA TRP A 12 -16.68 -13.18 6.92
C TRP A 12 -15.48 -13.35 7.84
N TYR A 13 -15.66 -13.94 9.02
CA TYR A 13 -14.57 -14.20 9.97
C TYR A 13 -13.96 -15.59 9.86
N HIS A 14 -14.58 -16.50 9.11
CA HIS A 14 -14.16 -17.90 9.03
C HIS A 14 -13.32 -18.25 7.80
N GLU A 15 -13.31 -17.43 6.76
CA GLU A 15 -12.53 -17.74 5.55
C GLU A 15 -11.01 -17.65 5.78
N THR A 16 -10.55 -16.94 6.80
CA THR A 16 -9.13 -16.90 7.17
C THR A 16 -8.74 -18.03 8.13
N GLN A 17 -9.70 -18.79 8.67
CA GLN A 17 -9.45 -19.88 9.63
C GLN A 17 -9.77 -21.27 9.09
N SER A 18 -10.41 -21.39 7.93
CA SER A 18 -10.80 -22.68 7.39
C SER A 18 -10.04 -23.06 6.12
N SER A 19 -8.72 -23.13 6.19
CA SER A 19 -8.02 -24.05 5.32
C SER A 19 -8.19 -25.45 5.91
N THR A 20 -8.89 -26.31 5.21
CA THR A 20 -9.15 -27.70 5.60
C THR A 20 -7.91 -28.62 5.52
N LEU A 21 -6.73 -28.05 5.40
CA LEU A 21 -5.45 -28.75 5.46
C LEU A 21 -4.80 -28.47 6.81
N GLU A 22 -4.88 -29.42 7.72
CA GLU A 22 -4.31 -29.39 9.08
C GLU A 22 -2.82 -29.02 9.15
N TYR A 23 -2.13 -28.94 8.03
CA TYR A 23 -0.68 -28.66 7.95
C TYR A 23 -0.31 -27.20 7.63
N ASP A 24 -1.27 -26.32 7.33
CA ASP A 24 -0.98 -24.99 6.80
C ASP A 24 -1.40 -23.83 7.71
N VAL A 25 -2.06 -24.11 8.83
CA VAL A 25 -2.39 -23.09 9.83
C VAL A 25 -1.29 -23.08 10.89
N GLN A 26 -0.32 -22.18 10.74
CA GLN A 26 0.48 -21.83 11.91
C GLN A 26 -0.46 -21.19 12.92
N PRO A 27 -0.53 -21.71 14.17
CA PRO A 27 -1.33 -21.07 15.20
C PRO A 27 -0.88 -19.63 15.36
N LEU A 28 -1.84 -18.70 15.52
CA LEU A 28 -1.58 -17.32 15.87
C LEU A 28 -0.73 -17.32 17.15
N VAL A 29 0.57 -17.12 16.99
CA VAL A 29 1.48 -17.09 18.11
C VAL A 29 1.37 -15.70 18.72
N PRO A 30 0.93 -15.53 19.98
CA PRO A 30 0.91 -14.22 20.63
C PRO A 30 2.27 -13.51 20.58
N GLY A 31 3.36 -14.26 20.47
CA GLY A 31 4.69 -13.76 20.19
C GLY A 31 4.86 -13.01 18.86
N ALA A 32 4.01 -13.24 17.87
CA ALA A 32 4.10 -12.54 16.59
C ALA A 32 3.91 -11.01 16.70
N ALA A 33 3.28 -10.52 17.77
CA ALA A 33 3.17 -9.09 18.06
C ALA A 33 4.45 -8.51 18.69
N LYS A 34 5.36 -9.35 19.20
CA LYS A 34 6.57 -8.93 19.90
C LYS A 34 7.77 -8.99 18.97
N VAL A 35 7.87 -8.00 18.11
CA VAL A 35 9.00 -7.83 17.19
C VAL A 35 9.86 -6.66 17.62
N SER A 36 11.17 -6.74 17.38
CA SER A 36 12.11 -5.64 17.66
C SER A 36 11.97 -4.51 16.65
N ASP A 37 11.60 -4.84 15.42
CA ASP A 37 11.42 -3.89 14.33
C ASP A 37 9.93 -3.85 13.90
N PRO A 38 9.19 -2.76 14.17
CA PRO A 38 7.77 -2.66 13.81
C PRO A 38 7.54 -2.51 12.30
N PHE A 39 8.59 -2.31 11.50
CA PHE A 39 8.49 -2.15 10.06
C PHE A 39 8.94 -3.41 9.28
N LEU A 40 10.09 -3.98 9.62
CA LEU A 40 10.59 -5.21 8.98
C LEU A 40 10.08 -6.48 9.67
N LEU A 41 9.48 -6.34 10.84
CA LEU A 41 8.89 -7.43 11.63
C LEU A 41 9.96 -8.44 12.06
N ASP A 42 9.74 -9.71 11.73
CA ASP A 42 10.61 -10.84 12.02
C ASP A 42 11.56 -11.20 10.86
N VAL A 43 11.73 -10.30 9.87
CA VAL A 43 12.76 -10.48 8.84
C VAL A 43 14.14 -10.32 9.50
N ILE A 44 14.89 -11.42 9.54
CA ILE A 44 16.21 -11.45 10.19
C ILE A 44 17.25 -10.98 9.18
N LEU A 45 17.83 -9.82 9.45
CA LEU A 45 18.90 -9.21 8.68
C LEU A 45 19.99 -8.75 9.66
N GLU A 46 21.24 -8.96 9.28
CA GLU A 46 22.37 -8.38 9.99
C GLU A 46 22.33 -6.86 9.88
N GLU A 47 22.68 -6.14 10.96
CA GLU A 47 22.62 -4.68 10.98
C GLU A 47 23.52 -4.07 9.89
N GLU A 48 24.64 -4.68 9.58
CA GLU A 48 25.56 -4.26 8.50
C GLU A 48 24.86 -4.28 7.13
N THR A 49 23.98 -5.24 6.89
CA THR A 49 23.16 -5.33 5.67
C THR A 49 22.15 -4.19 5.57
N LEU A 50 21.70 -3.65 6.70
CA LEU A 50 20.72 -2.57 6.77
C LEU A 50 21.33 -1.17 6.65
N ILE A 51 22.64 -1.00 6.89
CA ILE A 51 23.33 0.30 6.82
C ILE A 51 23.03 1.08 5.52
N PRO A 52 23.08 0.47 4.31
CA PRO A 52 22.80 1.18 3.06
C PRO A 52 21.36 1.71 2.95
N PHE A 53 20.43 1.22 3.79
CA PHE A 53 19.02 1.53 3.76
C PHE A 53 18.57 2.45 4.89
N HIS A 54 19.43 2.80 5.84
CA HIS A 54 19.07 3.59 7.01
C HIS A 54 18.41 4.92 6.68
N SER A 55 18.78 5.54 5.57
CA SER A 55 18.21 6.84 5.14
C SER A 55 16.70 6.81 4.97
N TRP A 56 16.15 5.75 4.38
CA TRP A 56 14.70 5.58 4.20
C TRP A 56 14.08 4.64 5.25
N LEU A 57 14.84 3.70 5.80
CA LEU A 57 14.32 2.76 6.80
C LEU A 57 13.97 3.45 8.13
N THR A 58 14.78 4.43 8.55
CA THR A 58 14.53 5.21 9.77
C THR A 58 13.17 5.92 9.75
N PRO A 59 12.82 6.74 8.73
CA PRO A 59 11.48 7.33 8.67
C PRO A 59 10.37 6.29 8.46
N ALA A 60 10.62 5.16 7.81
CA ALA A 60 9.64 4.08 7.67
C ALA A 60 9.30 3.42 9.03
N ARG A 61 10.31 3.14 9.86
CA ARG A 61 10.14 2.65 11.24
C ARG A 61 9.38 3.67 12.10
N ALA A 62 9.71 4.95 11.98
CA ALA A 62 9.02 6.01 12.71
C ALA A 62 7.53 6.14 12.29
N LEU A 63 7.23 5.93 11.02
CA LEU A 63 5.85 5.88 10.51
C LEU A 63 5.08 4.67 11.06
N ALA A 64 5.71 3.50 11.17
CA ALA A 64 5.09 2.33 11.77
C ALA A 64 4.61 2.61 13.21
N VAL A 65 5.46 3.25 14.02
CA VAL A 65 5.11 3.65 15.40
C VAL A 65 4.03 4.75 15.40
N LYS A 66 4.17 5.75 14.52
CA LYS A 66 3.23 6.90 14.48
C LYS A 66 1.82 6.50 14.04
N LEU A 67 1.70 5.61 13.08
CA LEU A 67 0.39 5.16 12.57
C LEU A 67 -0.30 4.16 13.52
N PHE A 68 0.46 3.44 14.32
CA PHE A 68 -0.03 2.43 15.26
C PHE A 68 0.50 2.65 16.69
N PRO A 69 0.17 3.78 17.31
CA PRO A 69 0.62 4.06 18.67
C PRO A 69 -0.01 3.08 19.67
N ASP A 70 0.70 2.75 20.74
CA ASP A 70 0.21 1.86 21.80
C ASP A 70 -0.98 2.47 22.57
N GLN A 71 -1.01 3.80 22.67
CA GLN A 71 -2.11 4.54 23.27
C GLN A 71 -2.64 5.56 22.27
N LEU A 72 -3.93 5.48 22.01
CA LEU A 72 -4.63 6.40 21.12
C LEU A 72 -5.81 7.03 21.87
N ALA A 73 -5.75 8.34 22.06
CA ALA A 73 -6.89 9.10 22.54
C ALA A 73 -7.87 9.33 21.41
N VAL A 74 -9.11 8.88 21.61
CA VAL A 74 -10.23 9.21 20.71
C VAL A 74 -10.72 10.62 21.10
N THR A 75 -10.76 11.52 20.13
CA THR A 75 -11.23 12.91 20.29
C THR A 75 -12.30 13.20 19.27
N HIS A 76 -13.00 14.32 19.42
CA HIS A 76 -14.06 14.69 18.47
C HIS A 76 -13.60 14.71 16.99
N PRO A 77 -12.42 15.27 16.61
CA PRO A 77 -11.97 15.23 15.22
C PRO A 77 -11.33 13.88 14.83
N GLN A 78 -10.91 13.05 15.79
CA GLN A 78 -10.20 11.78 15.58
C GLN A 78 -10.96 10.64 16.25
N THR A 79 -11.91 10.07 15.52
CA THR A 79 -12.79 9.02 16.03
C THR A 79 -12.31 7.61 15.68
N PHE A 80 -11.30 7.49 14.83
CA PHE A 80 -10.76 6.24 14.31
C PHE A 80 -9.94 5.51 15.36
N THR A 81 -10.52 4.47 15.94
CA THR A 81 -10.02 3.75 17.11
C THR A 81 -8.79 2.87 16.80
N ALA A 82 -8.07 2.43 17.85
CA ALA A 82 -6.95 1.50 17.71
C ALA A 82 -7.39 0.16 17.09
N TYR A 83 -8.56 -0.35 17.48
CA TYR A 83 -9.13 -1.57 16.91
C TYR A 83 -9.39 -1.42 15.41
N GLU A 84 -10.01 -0.32 14.98
CA GLU A 84 -10.30 -0.04 13.57
C GLU A 84 -9.03 0.14 12.75
N ARG A 85 -7.98 0.77 13.31
CA ARG A 85 -6.66 0.91 12.68
C ARG A 85 -6.01 -0.45 12.41
N LEU A 86 -5.98 -1.32 13.42
CA LEU A 86 -5.41 -2.65 13.29
C LEU A 86 -6.26 -3.57 12.40
N SER A 87 -7.58 -3.44 12.43
CA SER A 87 -8.49 -4.15 11.51
C SER A 87 -8.25 -3.72 10.05
N THR A 88 -8.04 -2.42 9.82
CA THR A 88 -7.66 -1.88 8.51
C THR A 88 -6.33 -2.45 8.05
N ALA A 89 -5.31 -2.45 8.92
CA ALA A 89 -3.99 -2.98 8.61
C ALA A 89 -4.02 -4.48 8.30
N LEU A 90 -4.75 -5.26 9.10
CA LEU A 90 -4.93 -6.69 8.88
C LEU A 90 -5.64 -6.96 7.53
N THR A 91 -6.68 -6.20 7.21
CA THR A 91 -7.39 -6.31 5.94
C THR A 91 -6.44 -6.07 4.75
N VAL A 92 -5.62 -5.02 4.81
CA VAL A 92 -4.64 -4.72 3.75
C VAL A 92 -3.57 -5.81 3.67
N ALA A 93 -3.08 -6.30 4.81
CA ALA A 93 -2.11 -7.39 4.87
C ALA A 93 -2.65 -8.67 4.19
N GLN A 94 -3.92 -9.00 4.45
CA GLN A 94 -4.61 -10.13 3.81
C GLN A 94 -4.75 -9.95 2.29
N VAL A 95 -5.09 -8.74 1.83
CA VAL A 95 -5.17 -8.43 0.38
C VAL A 95 -3.79 -8.56 -0.27
N CYS A 96 -2.73 -8.13 0.41
CA CYS A 96 -1.36 -8.26 -0.08
C CYS A 96 -0.81 -9.70 0.01
N GLY A 97 -1.44 -10.57 0.81
CA GLY A 97 -1.06 -11.97 0.98
C GLY A 97 0.26 -12.21 1.72
N VAL A 98 0.85 -11.18 2.35
CA VAL A 98 2.12 -11.28 3.06
C VAL A 98 1.88 -11.82 4.48
N GLN A 99 2.14 -13.12 4.68
CA GLN A 99 1.80 -13.84 5.91
C GLN A 99 2.39 -13.21 7.19
N ARG A 100 3.63 -12.71 7.13
CA ARG A 100 4.26 -12.04 8.29
C ARG A 100 3.44 -10.85 8.78
N LEU A 101 2.92 -10.03 7.85
CA LEU A 101 2.03 -8.91 8.19
C LEU A 101 0.71 -9.38 8.77
N CYS A 102 0.11 -10.42 8.19
CA CYS A 102 -1.15 -10.99 8.69
C CYS A 102 -0.98 -11.47 10.13
N ASN A 103 0.10 -12.21 10.41
CA ASN A 103 0.40 -12.70 11.76
C ASN A 103 0.61 -11.56 12.75
N TYR A 104 1.41 -10.55 12.38
CA TYR A 104 1.73 -9.42 13.23
C TYR A 104 0.49 -8.59 13.59
N TYR A 105 -0.28 -8.15 12.58
CA TYR A 105 -1.45 -7.30 12.83
C TYR A 105 -2.58 -8.07 13.49
N SER A 106 -2.76 -9.36 13.20
CA SER A 106 -3.72 -10.22 13.90
C SER A 106 -3.36 -10.40 15.37
N ALA A 107 -2.08 -10.66 15.68
CA ALA A 107 -1.62 -10.83 17.05
C ALA A 107 -1.74 -9.53 17.88
N ARG A 108 -1.60 -8.35 17.25
CA ARG A 108 -1.84 -7.05 17.90
C ARG A 108 -3.32 -6.74 18.06
N LEU A 109 -4.17 -7.20 17.14
CA LEU A 109 -5.62 -6.96 17.18
C LEU A 109 -6.31 -7.81 18.24
N THR A 110 -5.91 -9.07 18.40
CA THR A 110 -6.57 -10.07 19.26
C THR A 110 -6.80 -9.62 20.71
N PRO A 111 -5.84 -8.97 21.41
CA PRO A 111 -6.05 -8.54 22.80
C PRO A 111 -6.90 -7.28 22.94
N LEU A 112 -7.19 -6.55 21.85
CA LEU A 112 -8.00 -5.34 21.96
C LEU A 112 -9.48 -5.68 22.09
N PRO A 113 -10.24 -4.91 22.89
CA PRO A 113 -11.69 -5.04 22.91
C PRO A 113 -12.24 -4.71 21.52
N GLY A 114 -13.02 -5.63 20.98
CA GLY A 114 -13.74 -5.40 19.72
C GLY A 114 -14.79 -4.28 19.87
N PRO A 115 -15.35 -3.81 18.74
CA PRO A 115 -16.47 -2.89 18.79
C PRO A 115 -17.62 -3.52 19.57
N ASP A 116 -18.48 -2.68 20.15
CA ASP A 116 -19.70 -3.17 20.75
C ASP A 116 -20.55 -3.94 19.70
N SER A 117 -21.50 -4.74 20.16
CA SER A 117 -22.36 -5.55 19.29
C SER A 117 -23.50 -4.74 18.65
N SER A 118 -23.48 -3.40 18.71
CA SER A 118 -24.46 -2.55 18.07
C SER A 118 -24.42 -2.67 16.54
N ARG A 119 -25.57 -2.39 15.92
CA ARG A 119 -25.67 -2.39 14.46
C ARG A 119 -24.80 -1.30 13.83
N GLU A 120 -24.69 -0.15 14.51
CA GLU A 120 -23.86 0.98 14.07
C GLU A 120 -22.38 0.63 14.04
N SER A 121 -21.86 0.09 15.13
CA SER A 121 -20.45 -0.31 15.24
C SER A 121 -20.07 -1.39 14.24
N ASN A 122 -20.94 -2.40 14.06
CA ASN A 122 -20.73 -3.44 13.06
C ASN A 122 -20.75 -2.88 11.63
N ARG A 123 -21.70 -1.96 11.31
CA ARG A 123 -21.79 -1.29 10.01
C ARG A 123 -20.52 -0.45 9.77
N ARG A 124 -20.06 0.30 10.76
CA ARG A 124 -18.87 1.14 10.67
C ARG A 124 -17.63 0.30 10.36
N LEU A 125 -17.38 -0.75 11.12
CA LEU A 125 -16.24 -1.65 10.89
C LEU A 125 -16.32 -2.31 9.51
N ALA A 126 -17.52 -2.75 9.08
CA ALA A 126 -17.70 -3.34 7.75
C ALA A 126 -17.39 -2.35 6.63
N GLN A 127 -17.80 -1.10 6.72
CA GLN A 127 -17.49 -0.07 5.72
C GLN A 127 -15.99 0.25 5.67
N ILE A 128 -15.34 0.38 6.84
CA ILE A 128 -13.90 0.60 6.95
C ILE A 128 -13.12 -0.54 6.27
N THR A 129 -13.43 -1.79 6.59
CA THR A 129 -12.71 -2.95 6.07
C THR A 129 -13.01 -3.19 4.59
N GLN A 130 -14.24 -2.94 4.13
CA GLN A 130 -14.59 -2.99 2.71
C GLN A 130 -13.80 -1.94 1.90
N TYR A 131 -13.78 -0.69 2.36
CA TYR A 131 -13.03 0.38 1.73
C TYR A 131 -11.53 0.05 1.69
N ALA A 132 -10.98 -0.45 2.80
CA ALA A 132 -9.57 -0.84 2.88
C ALA A 132 -9.23 -1.95 1.87
N ARG A 133 -10.09 -2.96 1.72
CA ARG A 133 -9.95 -4.03 0.73
C ARG A 133 -9.95 -3.48 -0.70
N GLN A 134 -10.88 -2.59 -1.02
CA GLN A 134 -11.01 -1.98 -2.35
C GLN A 134 -9.78 -1.13 -2.69
N LEU A 135 -9.40 -0.20 -1.82
CA LEU A 135 -8.24 0.66 -2.07
C LEU A 135 -6.91 -0.11 -2.10
N ALA A 136 -6.80 -1.20 -1.34
CA ALA A 136 -5.60 -2.04 -1.35
C ALA A 136 -5.48 -2.87 -2.63
N GLY A 137 -6.56 -3.55 -3.05
CA GLY A 137 -6.55 -4.56 -4.12
C GLY A 137 -6.98 -4.04 -5.50
N SER A 138 -7.80 -3.00 -5.56
CA SER A 138 -8.32 -2.43 -6.81
C SER A 138 -8.50 -0.91 -6.67
N PRO A 139 -7.40 -0.14 -6.51
CA PRO A 139 -7.48 1.28 -6.17
C PRO A 139 -8.33 2.10 -7.13
N SER A 140 -8.31 1.77 -8.43
CA SER A 140 -9.01 2.51 -9.49
C SER A 140 -10.54 2.48 -9.41
N ILE A 141 -11.12 1.64 -8.53
CA ILE A 141 -12.58 1.61 -8.33
C ILE A 141 -13.06 2.56 -7.23
N ILE A 142 -12.13 3.21 -6.51
CA ILE A 142 -12.46 4.19 -5.49
C ILE A 142 -12.99 5.46 -6.16
N ASP A 143 -14.20 5.80 -5.80
CA ASP A 143 -14.96 6.94 -6.31
C ASP A 143 -15.53 7.82 -5.17
N GLU A 144 -16.30 8.83 -5.51
CA GLU A 144 -16.99 9.71 -4.56
C GLU A 144 -17.92 8.91 -3.62
N ARG A 145 -18.63 7.91 -4.16
CA ARG A 145 -19.54 7.07 -3.36
C ARG A 145 -18.77 6.26 -2.32
N SER A 146 -17.61 5.73 -2.67
CA SER A 146 -16.74 5.00 -1.75
C SER A 146 -16.29 5.87 -0.58
N ARG A 147 -15.95 7.14 -0.84
CA ARG A 147 -15.60 8.13 0.19
C ARG A 147 -16.81 8.51 1.03
N GLN A 148 -17.98 8.71 0.38
CA GLN A 148 -19.22 9.06 1.10
C GLN A 148 -19.63 7.97 2.09
N HIS A 149 -19.46 6.69 1.77
CA HIS A 149 -19.76 5.61 2.69
C HIS A 149 -18.95 5.66 4.00
N LEU A 150 -17.72 6.21 3.96
CA LEU A 150 -16.95 6.45 5.18
C LEU A 150 -17.55 7.58 6.02
N ASN A 151 -17.98 8.66 5.37
CA ASN A 151 -18.66 9.77 6.06
C ASN A 151 -20.01 9.32 6.67
N ASP A 152 -20.78 8.49 5.96
CA ASP A 152 -22.08 7.96 6.40
C ASP A 152 -21.99 7.10 7.68
N VAL A 153 -20.81 6.60 8.02
CA VAL A 153 -20.55 5.87 9.26
C VAL A 153 -19.78 6.70 10.29
N GLY A 154 -19.79 8.03 10.13
CA GLY A 154 -19.28 8.98 11.11
C GLY A 154 -17.75 9.14 11.14
N LEU A 155 -17.06 8.80 10.05
CA LEU A 155 -15.64 9.10 9.93
C LEU A 155 -15.44 10.56 9.50
N THR A 156 -14.55 11.26 10.19
CA THR A 156 -14.19 12.65 9.89
C THR A 156 -13.13 12.73 8.78
N ALA A 157 -12.84 13.92 8.28
CA ALA A 157 -11.73 14.14 7.34
C ALA A 157 -10.38 13.68 7.94
N TRP A 158 -10.15 13.90 9.24
CA TRP A 158 -8.98 13.40 9.99
C TRP A 158 -8.87 11.88 9.95
N ASP A 159 -9.99 11.20 10.19
CA ASP A 159 -10.07 9.74 10.16
C ASP A 159 -9.84 9.21 8.76
N CYS A 160 -10.44 9.84 7.75
CA CYS A 160 -10.27 9.47 6.35
C CYS A 160 -8.79 9.61 5.90
N VAL A 161 -8.09 10.68 6.29
CA VAL A 161 -6.66 10.82 6.02
C VAL A 161 -5.86 9.72 6.73
N SER A 162 -6.18 9.42 8.00
CA SER A 162 -5.53 8.34 8.75
C SER A 162 -5.70 6.97 8.11
N ILE A 163 -6.94 6.63 7.71
CA ILE A 163 -7.26 5.36 7.02
C ILE A 163 -6.43 5.23 5.74
N ASN A 164 -6.41 6.28 4.91
CA ASN A 164 -5.71 6.25 3.63
C ASN A 164 -4.18 6.17 3.80
N GLN A 165 -3.63 6.83 4.82
CA GLN A 165 -2.23 6.68 5.18
C GLN A 165 -1.91 5.25 5.63
N ILE A 166 -2.74 4.64 6.47
CA ILE A 166 -2.55 3.25 6.93
C ILE A 166 -2.62 2.27 5.76
N ILE A 167 -3.63 2.38 4.89
CA ILE A 167 -3.76 1.49 3.73
C ILE A 167 -2.53 1.58 2.83
N GLY A 168 -2.08 2.80 2.53
CA GLY A 168 -0.89 3.02 1.71
C GLY A 168 0.38 2.52 2.38
N PHE A 169 0.55 2.79 3.68
CA PHE A 169 1.70 2.34 4.47
C PHE A 169 1.81 0.82 4.53
N ILE A 170 0.73 0.10 4.84
CA ILE A 170 0.74 -1.37 4.89
C ILE A 170 1.03 -1.97 3.51
N GLY A 171 0.45 -1.39 2.45
CA GLY A 171 0.77 -1.78 1.08
C GLY A 171 2.25 -1.56 0.72
N PHE A 172 2.87 -0.50 1.21
CA PHE A 172 4.30 -0.24 1.09
C PHE A 172 5.12 -1.24 1.91
N GLN A 173 4.79 -1.42 3.19
CA GLN A 173 5.45 -2.37 4.09
C GLN A 173 5.44 -3.80 3.52
N ALA A 174 4.31 -4.24 2.96
CA ALA A 174 4.17 -5.55 2.33
C ALA A 174 5.18 -5.75 1.19
N ARG A 175 5.37 -4.73 0.36
CA ARG A 175 6.30 -4.78 -0.78
C ARG A 175 7.76 -4.76 -0.34
N VAL A 176 8.07 -3.99 0.72
CA VAL A 176 9.43 -3.97 1.31
C VAL A 176 9.76 -5.33 1.92
N ILE A 177 8.86 -5.90 2.71
CA ILE A 177 9.06 -7.23 3.31
C ILE A 177 9.24 -8.29 2.21
N ALA A 178 8.37 -8.31 1.18
CA ALA A 178 8.49 -9.23 0.06
C ALA A 178 9.84 -9.08 -0.69
N THR A 179 10.33 -7.83 -0.82
CA THR A 179 11.64 -7.55 -1.43
C THR A 179 12.79 -8.15 -0.61
N PHE A 180 12.79 -7.96 0.71
CA PHE A 180 13.83 -8.54 1.56
C PHE A 180 13.74 -10.06 1.63
N GLN A 181 12.55 -10.63 1.73
CA GLN A 181 12.37 -12.09 1.66
C GLN A 181 12.91 -12.69 0.35
N ALA A 182 12.65 -12.04 -0.78
CA ALA A 182 13.17 -12.46 -2.07
C ALA A 182 14.71 -12.32 -2.14
N SER A 183 15.29 -11.27 -1.57
CA SER A 183 16.75 -11.06 -1.52
C SER A 183 17.46 -12.08 -0.65
N LEU A 184 16.79 -12.60 0.39
CA LEU A 184 17.30 -13.67 1.27
C LEU A 184 17.08 -15.07 0.70
N GLY A 185 16.41 -15.20 -0.44
CA GLY A 185 16.08 -16.50 -1.01
C GLY A 185 15.00 -17.26 -0.24
N GLU A 186 14.21 -16.57 0.60
CA GLU A 186 13.15 -17.20 1.37
C GLU A 186 12.06 -17.79 0.44
N THR A 187 11.50 -18.92 0.85
CA THR A 187 10.43 -19.59 0.09
C THR A 187 9.16 -18.75 0.13
N VAL A 188 8.61 -18.45 -1.03
CA VAL A 188 7.31 -17.79 -1.16
C VAL A 188 6.21 -18.74 -0.79
N ARG A 189 5.39 -18.36 0.18
CA ARG A 189 4.22 -19.13 0.59
C ARG A 189 2.98 -18.55 -0.10
N ARG A 190 2.54 -19.23 -1.14
CA ARG A 190 1.35 -18.83 -1.89
C ARG A 190 0.09 -19.16 -1.10
N LEU A 191 -0.73 -18.14 -0.82
CA LEU A 191 -2.07 -18.35 -0.27
C LEU A 191 -3.05 -18.68 -1.42
N PRO A 192 -3.76 -19.83 -1.35
CA PRO A 192 -4.78 -20.16 -2.34
C PRO A 192 -5.91 -19.11 -2.34
N GLY A 193 -6.47 -18.83 -3.52
CA GLY A 193 -7.62 -17.92 -3.65
C GLY A 193 -7.29 -16.42 -3.69
N LEU A 194 -6.03 -16.02 -3.51
CA LEU A 194 -5.65 -14.62 -3.77
C LEU A 194 -5.55 -14.35 -5.27
N GLU A 195 -6.32 -13.38 -5.73
CA GLU A 195 -6.30 -12.94 -7.12
C GLU A 195 -5.17 -11.94 -7.37
N LEU A 196 -4.64 -11.97 -8.59
CA LEU A 196 -3.67 -10.98 -9.05
C LEU A 196 -4.39 -9.65 -9.23
N GLN A 197 -3.86 -8.55 -8.68
CA GLN A 197 -4.39 -7.21 -8.97
C GLN A 197 -4.36 -6.95 -10.48
N ASN A 198 -5.51 -6.60 -11.05
CA ASN A 198 -5.63 -6.24 -12.46
C ASN A 198 -5.05 -4.83 -12.70
N TYR A 199 -4.65 -4.59 -13.94
CA TYR A 199 -4.40 -3.22 -14.40
C TYR A 199 -5.69 -2.41 -14.34
N ALA A 200 -5.57 -1.15 -13.98
CA ALA A 200 -6.68 -0.21 -14.12
C ALA A 200 -7.10 -0.07 -15.59
N ASP A 201 -8.34 0.34 -15.84
CA ASP A 201 -8.82 0.51 -17.21
C ASP A 201 -7.96 1.52 -18.00
N ALA A 202 -7.64 1.18 -19.24
CA ALA A 202 -6.82 2.01 -20.10
C ALA A 202 -7.49 3.35 -20.47
N SER A 203 -8.81 3.39 -20.50
CA SER A 203 -9.59 4.60 -20.79
C SER A 203 -9.33 5.73 -19.82
N LEU A 204 -8.96 5.40 -18.54
CA LEU A 204 -8.58 6.40 -17.55
C LEU A 204 -7.36 7.24 -17.96
N PHE A 205 -6.51 6.71 -18.83
CA PHE A 205 -5.25 7.34 -19.23
C PHE A 205 -5.31 7.96 -20.64
N ALA A 206 -6.50 8.04 -21.25
CA ALA A 206 -6.69 8.60 -22.59
C ALA A 206 -6.42 10.12 -22.62
N ASP A 207 -6.83 10.84 -21.58
CA ASP A 207 -6.61 12.28 -21.46
C ASP A 207 -5.26 12.60 -20.79
N VAL A 208 -4.53 13.54 -21.37
CA VAL A 208 -3.22 14.02 -20.92
C VAL A 208 -3.36 15.29 -20.08
N SER A 209 -4.44 16.04 -20.25
CA SER A 209 -4.66 17.36 -19.65
C SER A 209 -5.43 17.35 -18.33
N THR A 210 -5.41 16.24 -17.63
CA THR A 210 -6.14 16.04 -16.38
C THR A 210 -5.64 16.94 -15.25
N ARG A 211 -6.56 17.41 -14.40
CA ARG A 211 -6.27 18.22 -13.22
C ARG A 211 -6.74 17.52 -11.96
N TRP A 212 -5.80 17.24 -11.07
CA TRP A 212 -6.12 16.67 -9.77
C TRP A 212 -6.58 17.75 -8.77
N ARG A 213 -7.63 17.46 -8.00
CA ARG A 213 -8.14 18.28 -6.90
C ARG A 213 -8.37 17.43 -5.66
N THR A 214 -8.13 18.02 -4.48
CA THR A 214 -8.50 17.36 -3.21
C THR A 214 -10.00 17.28 -3.02
N CYS A 215 -10.49 16.16 -2.49
CA CYS A 215 -11.89 15.98 -2.09
C CYS A 215 -12.18 16.49 -0.67
N TYR A 216 -11.15 16.79 0.11
CA TYR A 216 -11.29 17.20 1.51
C TYR A 216 -10.98 18.71 1.63
N LYS A 217 -12.01 19.49 1.96
CA LYS A 217 -11.84 20.92 2.31
C LYS A 217 -11.44 21.00 3.78
N ILE A 218 -10.34 21.68 4.06
CA ILE A 218 -9.87 21.94 5.42
C ILE A 218 -10.25 23.38 5.74
N GLU A 219 -11.29 23.55 6.58
CA GLU A 219 -11.81 24.88 6.92
C GLU A 219 -10.88 25.67 7.85
N ASP A 220 -9.99 25.00 8.61
CA ASP A 220 -9.05 25.60 9.57
C ASP A 220 -7.59 25.27 9.23
N ALA A 221 -7.14 25.63 8.06
CA ALA A 221 -5.71 25.60 7.73
C ALA A 221 -4.95 26.76 8.39
N SER A 222 -5.15 26.96 9.70
CA SER A 222 -4.29 27.85 10.49
C SER A 222 -2.92 27.21 10.63
N GLU A 223 -1.91 27.83 10.02
CA GLU A 223 -0.52 27.42 9.98
C GLU A 223 -0.21 26.20 9.09
N VAL A 224 -0.34 26.36 7.78
CA VAL A 224 0.45 25.55 6.85
C VAL A 224 1.91 25.91 7.11
N ARG A 225 2.58 25.15 8.00
CA ARG A 225 4.04 25.22 8.11
C ARG A 225 4.58 24.88 6.73
N GLU A 226 5.50 25.72 6.23
CA GLU A 226 6.25 25.42 5.00
C GLU A 226 7.01 24.10 5.20
N ILE A 227 6.32 23.00 4.92
CA ILE A 227 6.94 21.68 4.91
C ILE A 227 7.61 21.59 3.54
N GLN A 228 8.92 21.42 3.51
CA GLN A 228 9.63 21.07 2.27
C GLN A 228 9.02 19.76 1.75
N THR A 229 8.12 19.89 0.79
CA THR A 229 7.45 18.76 0.17
C THR A 229 8.14 18.42 -1.15
N THR A 230 8.29 17.14 -1.42
CA THR A 230 8.71 16.67 -2.76
C THR A 230 7.60 16.98 -3.77
N THR A 231 7.94 17.00 -5.05
CA THR A 231 6.96 17.22 -6.14
C THR A 231 5.77 16.26 -6.05
N GLU A 232 6.02 15.03 -5.61
CA GLU A 232 5.01 13.98 -5.45
C GLU A 232 3.99 14.32 -4.35
N LEU A 233 4.43 14.97 -3.28
CA LEU A 233 3.57 15.33 -2.15
C LEU A 233 2.93 16.72 -2.27
N HIS A 234 3.44 17.58 -3.14
CA HIS A 234 3.04 18.99 -3.17
C HIS A 234 1.51 19.19 -3.18
N ARG A 235 0.80 18.45 -4.03
CA ARG A 235 -0.67 18.55 -4.12
C ARG A 235 -1.41 17.85 -2.97
N LEU A 236 -0.77 16.88 -2.31
CA LEU A 236 -1.32 16.16 -1.16
C LEU A 236 -1.02 16.87 0.17
N ALA A 237 -0.04 17.78 0.19
CA ALA A 237 0.49 18.37 1.41
C ALA A 237 -0.59 19.05 2.25
N GLU A 238 -1.48 19.82 1.63
CA GLU A 238 -2.59 20.49 2.31
C GLU A 238 -3.47 19.50 3.06
N THR A 239 -3.94 18.45 2.40
CA THR A 239 -4.79 17.42 3.01
C THR A 239 -4.04 16.59 4.05
N LEU A 240 -2.79 16.21 3.77
CA LEU A 240 -1.98 15.43 4.70
C LEU A 240 -1.51 16.25 5.91
N ASN A 241 -1.57 17.57 5.87
CA ASN A 241 -1.23 18.44 6.99
C ASN A 241 -2.19 18.31 8.18
N LEU A 242 -3.34 17.65 8.01
CA LEU A 242 -4.13 17.15 9.15
C LEU A 242 -3.31 16.23 10.08
N HIS A 243 -2.28 15.57 9.56
CA HIS A 243 -1.34 14.73 10.29
C HIS A 243 0.12 15.18 10.02
N PRO A 244 0.57 16.34 10.51
CA PRO A 244 1.81 16.98 10.09
C PRO A 244 3.07 16.15 10.38
N VAL A 245 3.08 15.38 11.48
CA VAL A 245 4.19 14.46 11.80
C VAL A 245 4.31 13.34 10.76
N SER A 246 3.18 12.72 10.39
CA SER A 246 3.17 11.67 9.37
C SER A 246 3.53 12.22 7.99
N LEU A 247 3.08 13.42 7.64
CA LEU A 247 3.46 14.11 6.41
C LEU A 247 4.97 14.39 6.37
N SER A 248 5.56 14.89 7.45
CA SER A 248 7.00 15.15 7.55
C SER A 248 7.81 13.86 7.39
N LEU A 249 7.39 12.77 8.04
CA LEU A 249 8.06 11.47 7.92
C LEU A 249 7.94 10.89 6.51
N LEU A 250 6.77 11.02 5.88
CA LEU A 250 6.57 10.59 4.49
C LEU A 250 7.43 11.41 3.53
N GLY A 251 7.56 12.71 3.75
CA GLY A 251 8.47 13.59 2.98
C GLY A 251 9.92 13.16 3.09
N LYS A 252 10.41 12.86 4.30
CA LYS A 252 11.75 12.32 4.54
C LYS A 252 11.97 10.98 3.85
N LEU A 253 10.98 10.08 3.92
CA LEU A 253 11.02 8.78 3.27
C LEU A 253 11.16 8.93 1.75
N LEU A 254 10.33 9.77 1.13
CA LEU A 254 10.40 10.06 -0.31
C LEU A 254 11.75 10.65 -0.72
N SER A 255 12.22 11.67 -0.02
CA SER A 255 13.51 12.33 -0.32
C SER A 255 14.69 11.36 -0.23
N SER A 256 14.66 10.44 0.74
CA SER A 256 15.72 9.45 0.95
C SER A 256 15.78 8.40 -0.16
N THR A 257 14.64 8.09 -0.80
CA THR A 257 14.58 7.11 -1.88
C THR A 257 14.91 7.69 -3.26
N LEU A 258 15.09 9.02 -3.36
CA LEU A 258 15.43 9.70 -4.63
C LEU A 258 16.87 9.50 -5.09
N ALA A 259 17.73 8.87 -4.29
CA ALA A 259 19.16 8.69 -4.59
C ALA A 259 19.48 7.73 -5.74
N ASN A 260 18.47 7.04 -6.30
CA ASN A 260 18.64 6.06 -7.37
C ASN A 260 18.68 6.70 -8.78
N GLU A 261 19.08 5.89 -9.76
CA GLU A 261 19.08 6.28 -11.19
C GLU A 261 17.69 6.78 -11.63
N LYS A 262 17.65 8.02 -12.13
CA LYS A 262 16.41 8.74 -12.40
C LYS A 262 15.51 8.03 -13.40
N SER A 263 16.08 7.49 -14.49
CA SER A 263 15.35 6.87 -15.60
C SER A 263 14.53 5.66 -15.13
N VAL A 264 15.18 4.69 -14.48
CA VAL A 264 14.54 3.47 -14.03
C VAL A 264 13.46 3.77 -12.96
N ARG A 265 13.71 4.78 -12.11
CA ARG A 265 12.70 5.24 -11.14
C ARG A 265 11.46 5.82 -11.80
N GLN A 266 11.64 6.60 -12.88
CA GLN A 266 10.50 7.13 -13.64
C GLN A 266 9.69 6.01 -14.27
N LEU A 267 10.34 5.01 -14.85
CA LEU A 267 9.65 3.84 -15.40
C LEU A 267 8.88 3.05 -14.34
N ALA A 268 9.49 2.84 -13.16
CA ALA A 268 8.83 2.19 -12.03
C ALA A 268 7.58 2.96 -11.55
N ALA A 269 7.69 4.28 -11.46
CA ALA A 269 6.59 5.13 -11.03
C ALA A 269 5.46 5.20 -12.07
N LEU A 270 5.79 5.27 -13.37
CA LEU A 270 4.80 5.20 -14.47
C LEU A 270 4.03 3.89 -14.43
N LEU A 271 4.73 2.76 -14.31
CA LEU A 271 4.14 1.44 -14.28
C LEU A 271 3.26 1.24 -13.04
N SER A 272 3.74 1.64 -11.86
CA SER A 272 2.96 1.60 -10.62
C SER A 272 1.69 2.44 -10.73
N ALA A 273 1.79 3.66 -11.27
CA ALA A 273 0.64 4.53 -11.48
C ALA A 273 -0.37 3.94 -12.48
N ARG A 274 0.12 3.33 -13.56
CA ARG A 274 -0.71 2.66 -14.58
C ARG A 274 -1.47 1.46 -14.01
N ILE A 275 -0.81 0.63 -13.22
CA ILE A 275 -1.43 -0.55 -12.59
C ILE A 275 -2.50 -0.10 -11.58
N ASN A 276 -2.19 0.88 -10.74
CA ASN A 276 -3.08 1.35 -9.68
C ASN A 276 -4.21 2.27 -10.16
N GLY A 277 -4.14 2.83 -11.36
CA GLY A 277 -5.14 3.77 -11.87
C GLY A 277 -4.93 5.23 -11.42
N SER A 278 -3.71 5.60 -10.99
CA SER A 278 -3.42 6.97 -10.56
C SER A 278 -3.04 7.86 -11.75
N VAL A 279 -4.05 8.45 -12.39
CA VAL A 279 -3.89 9.27 -13.60
C VAL A 279 -3.02 10.48 -13.36
N ASP A 280 -3.21 11.20 -12.25
CA ASP A 280 -2.39 12.38 -11.90
C ASP A 280 -0.91 12.02 -11.71
N CYS A 281 -0.60 10.92 -11.00
CA CYS A 281 0.78 10.46 -10.86
C CYS A 281 1.38 10.08 -12.20
N PHE A 282 0.63 9.35 -13.02
CA PHE A 282 1.07 8.93 -14.35
C PHE A 282 1.39 10.15 -15.24
N ASN A 283 0.46 11.09 -15.37
CA ASN A 283 0.63 12.27 -16.24
C ASN A 283 1.75 13.19 -15.74
N THR A 284 1.88 13.39 -14.42
CA THR A 284 2.96 14.19 -13.84
C THR A 284 4.35 13.63 -14.19
N ILE A 285 4.51 12.30 -14.09
CA ILE A 285 5.79 11.64 -14.41
C ILE A 285 6.01 11.60 -15.92
N ALA A 286 4.97 11.28 -16.70
CA ALA A 286 5.03 11.22 -18.16
C ALA A 286 5.50 12.56 -18.77
N TYR A 287 5.13 13.69 -18.17
CA TYR A 287 5.57 15.01 -18.61
C TYR A 287 7.09 15.18 -18.49
N SER A 288 7.72 14.62 -17.47
CA SER A 288 9.16 14.75 -17.19
C SER A 288 10.03 13.61 -17.76
N ALA A 289 9.44 12.46 -18.08
CA ALA A 289 10.14 11.24 -18.52
C ALA A 289 10.33 11.20 -20.05
N VAL A 290 11.04 12.18 -20.58
CA VAL A 290 11.19 12.38 -22.05
C VAL A 290 11.83 11.19 -22.75
N GLU A 291 12.73 10.46 -22.09
CA GLU A 291 13.41 9.27 -22.62
C GLU A 291 12.46 8.07 -22.82
N TYR A 292 11.32 8.03 -22.12
CA TYR A 292 10.34 6.95 -22.17
C TYR A 292 9.09 7.25 -23.01
N LYS A 293 9.17 8.14 -24.00
CA LYS A 293 8.00 8.53 -24.83
C LYS A 293 7.27 7.34 -25.44
N GLU A 294 8.03 6.38 -25.99
CA GLU A 294 7.44 5.16 -26.58
C GLU A 294 6.79 4.29 -25.50
N ALA A 295 7.48 4.03 -24.37
CA ALA A 295 6.94 3.29 -23.25
C ALA A 295 5.67 3.96 -22.68
N ILE A 296 5.65 5.29 -22.54
CA ILE A 296 4.49 6.05 -22.09
C ILE A 296 3.30 5.85 -23.03
N ALA A 297 3.52 5.93 -24.35
CA ALA A 297 2.46 5.72 -25.34
C ALA A 297 1.87 4.31 -25.27
N VAL A 298 2.70 3.30 -25.03
CA VAL A 298 2.31 1.90 -24.85
C VAL A 298 1.60 1.69 -23.50
N LEU A 299 2.14 2.27 -22.42
CA LEU A 299 1.55 2.18 -21.09
C LEU A 299 0.13 2.78 -21.02
N ARG A 300 -0.20 3.78 -21.83
CA ARG A 300 -1.55 4.34 -21.92
C ARG A 300 -2.56 3.37 -22.52
N LYS A 301 -2.12 2.36 -23.27
CA LYS A 301 -2.98 1.40 -23.96
C LYS A 301 -3.30 0.19 -23.05
N SER A 302 -2.91 -0.99 -23.45
CA SER A 302 -3.25 -2.25 -22.77
C SER A 302 -2.03 -2.97 -22.20
N GLU A 303 -2.28 -3.90 -21.28
CA GLU A 303 -1.23 -4.79 -20.75
C GLU A 303 -0.55 -5.58 -21.87
N ASN A 304 -1.29 -6.01 -22.89
CA ASN A 304 -0.73 -6.75 -24.04
C ASN A 304 0.26 -5.91 -24.82
N GLU A 305 -0.01 -4.63 -25.03
CA GLU A 305 0.91 -3.71 -25.72
C GLU A 305 2.20 -3.50 -24.92
N ILE A 306 2.09 -3.42 -23.59
CA ILE A 306 3.26 -3.33 -22.69
C ILE A 306 4.11 -4.59 -22.83
N ASN A 307 3.51 -5.77 -22.84
CA ASN A 307 4.22 -7.04 -22.97
C ASN A 307 4.94 -7.12 -24.33
N GLN A 308 4.27 -6.76 -25.44
CA GLN A 308 4.88 -6.71 -26.77
C GLN A 308 6.02 -5.69 -26.87
N TRP A 309 5.91 -4.55 -26.18
CA TRP A 309 6.97 -3.57 -26.12
C TRP A 309 8.19 -4.12 -25.37
N THR A 310 7.99 -4.80 -24.23
CA THR A 310 9.07 -5.39 -23.44
C THR A 310 9.81 -6.51 -24.17
N ASP A 311 9.16 -7.23 -25.09
CA ASP A 311 9.83 -8.26 -25.91
C ASP A 311 10.91 -7.66 -26.81
N ARG A 312 10.78 -6.39 -27.19
CA ARG A 312 11.75 -5.63 -27.98
C ARG A 312 12.76 -4.83 -27.15
N HIS A 313 12.53 -4.75 -25.82
CA HIS A 313 13.33 -3.96 -24.87
C HIS A 313 13.79 -4.83 -23.69
N PRO A 314 14.76 -5.72 -23.90
CA PRO A 314 15.15 -6.73 -22.91
C PRO A 314 15.74 -6.13 -21.61
N VAL A 315 16.33 -4.93 -21.67
CA VAL A 315 16.87 -4.23 -20.48
C VAL A 315 15.74 -3.77 -19.57
N GLU A 316 14.70 -3.15 -20.13
CA GLU A 316 13.55 -2.67 -19.38
C GLU A 316 12.61 -3.81 -18.98
N ARG A 317 12.57 -4.90 -19.74
CA ARG A 317 11.70 -6.06 -19.52
C ARG A 317 11.80 -6.60 -18.10
N THR A 318 13.01 -6.85 -17.62
CA THR A 318 13.23 -7.45 -16.30
C THR A 318 12.75 -6.52 -15.19
N ALA A 319 13.04 -5.21 -15.30
CA ALA A 319 12.57 -4.22 -14.35
C ALA A 319 11.04 -4.12 -14.36
N ILE A 320 10.42 -4.07 -15.54
CA ILE A 320 8.96 -4.02 -15.69
C ILE A 320 8.31 -5.26 -15.09
N GLN A 321 8.80 -6.46 -15.40
CA GLN A 321 8.26 -7.71 -14.85
C GLN A 321 8.37 -7.77 -13.33
N ALA A 322 9.52 -7.40 -12.75
CA ALA A 322 9.71 -7.38 -11.31
C ALA A 322 8.74 -6.40 -10.63
N ILE A 323 8.59 -5.18 -11.18
CA ILE A 323 7.69 -4.16 -10.65
C ILE A 323 6.22 -4.59 -10.80
N GLN A 324 5.84 -5.22 -11.92
CA GLN A 324 4.50 -5.78 -12.12
C GLN A 324 4.17 -6.81 -11.03
N TRP A 325 5.05 -7.79 -10.82
CA TRP A 325 4.85 -8.81 -9.79
C TRP A 325 4.76 -8.20 -8.40
N LEU A 326 5.71 -7.35 -8.03
CA LEU A 326 5.72 -6.73 -6.71
C LEU A 326 4.50 -5.83 -6.47
N THR A 327 4.01 -5.14 -7.50
CA THR A 327 2.84 -4.26 -7.39
C THR A 327 1.55 -5.04 -7.29
N ARG A 328 1.38 -6.10 -8.09
CA ARG A 328 0.13 -6.83 -8.29
C ARG A 328 -0.06 -8.00 -7.33
N ALA A 329 1.03 -8.63 -6.91
CA ALA A 329 1.02 -9.81 -6.05
C ALA A 329 2.33 -9.91 -5.24
N PRO A 330 2.51 -9.07 -4.21
CA PRO A 330 3.73 -9.11 -3.40
C PRO A 330 3.94 -10.46 -2.72
N ASP A 331 2.86 -11.21 -2.43
CA ASP A 331 2.89 -12.59 -1.94
C ASP A 331 3.57 -13.59 -2.90
N ARG A 332 3.72 -13.24 -4.17
CA ARG A 332 4.32 -14.10 -5.22
C ARG A 332 5.67 -13.60 -5.70
N PHE A 333 6.14 -12.48 -5.16
CA PHE A 333 7.45 -11.95 -5.49
C PHE A 333 8.55 -12.79 -4.82
N SER A 334 9.37 -13.46 -5.62
CA SER A 334 10.31 -14.49 -5.16
C SER A 334 11.76 -14.16 -5.53
N ALA A 335 12.67 -14.96 -5.00
CA ALA A 335 14.09 -14.91 -5.33
C ALA A 335 14.38 -14.98 -6.84
N ALA A 336 13.54 -15.68 -7.62
CA ALA A 336 13.72 -15.76 -9.08
C ALA A 336 13.58 -14.39 -9.75
N GLN A 337 12.54 -13.60 -9.42
CA GLN A 337 12.38 -12.25 -9.96
C GLN A 337 13.46 -11.31 -9.44
N PHE A 338 13.87 -11.46 -8.18
CA PHE A 338 14.94 -10.65 -7.61
C PHE A 338 16.30 -10.93 -8.31
N SER A 339 16.65 -12.21 -8.53
CA SER A 339 17.90 -12.61 -9.18
C SER A 339 18.01 -12.12 -10.62
N LEU A 340 16.91 -12.24 -11.41
CA LEU A 340 16.88 -11.70 -12.77
C LEU A 340 17.15 -10.19 -12.81
N LEU A 341 16.65 -9.45 -11.82
CA LEU A 341 16.91 -8.02 -11.72
C LEU A 341 18.34 -7.73 -11.27
N LEU A 342 18.87 -8.56 -10.38
CA LEU A 342 20.26 -8.45 -9.88
C LEU A 342 21.29 -8.68 -10.99
N GLU A 343 21.05 -9.61 -11.93
CA GLU A 343 21.91 -9.87 -13.07
C GLU A 343 22.11 -8.64 -13.97
N GLN A 344 21.13 -7.72 -13.98
CA GLN A 344 21.19 -6.49 -14.76
C GLN A 344 21.67 -5.27 -13.97
N LYS A 345 21.83 -5.40 -12.66
CA LYS A 345 22.25 -4.32 -11.77
C LYS A 345 23.62 -4.63 -11.15
N THR A 346 24.31 -3.58 -10.73
CA THR A 346 25.66 -3.74 -10.15
C THR A 346 25.62 -4.18 -8.69
N SER A 347 24.49 -4.03 -7.98
CA SER A 347 24.40 -4.44 -6.58
C SER A 347 22.97 -4.75 -6.13
N SER A 348 22.85 -5.60 -5.12
CA SER A 348 21.56 -5.89 -4.45
C SER A 348 20.96 -4.63 -3.82
N THR A 349 21.77 -3.70 -3.33
CA THR A 349 21.34 -2.41 -2.80
C THR A 349 20.55 -1.60 -3.83
N GLN A 350 21.03 -1.54 -5.09
CA GLN A 350 20.31 -0.84 -6.16
C GLN A 350 18.97 -1.51 -6.49
N VAL A 351 18.93 -2.85 -6.51
CA VAL A 351 17.71 -3.62 -6.74
C VAL A 351 16.69 -3.36 -5.62
N ILE A 352 17.11 -3.47 -4.36
CA ILE A 352 16.25 -3.24 -3.20
C ILE A 352 15.71 -1.80 -3.24
N ASN A 353 16.55 -0.80 -3.45
CA ASN A 353 16.12 0.60 -3.50
C ASN A 353 15.10 0.87 -4.63
N LEU A 354 15.27 0.24 -5.81
CA LEU A 354 14.29 0.35 -6.91
C LEU A 354 12.93 -0.25 -6.53
N LEU A 355 12.93 -1.43 -5.91
CA LEU A 355 11.71 -2.12 -5.49
C LEU A 355 11.02 -1.39 -4.33
N VAL A 356 11.77 -0.86 -3.38
CA VAL A 356 11.28 0.02 -2.30
C VAL A 356 10.63 1.28 -2.89
N TRP A 357 11.29 1.92 -3.86
CA TRP A 357 10.71 3.06 -4.57
C TRP A 357 9.39 2.70 -5.26
N SER A 358 9.32 1.57 -5.96
CA SER A 358 8.06 1.09 -6.58
C SER A 358 6.94 0.91 -5.55
N GLY A 359 7.26 0.32 -4.39
CA GLY A 359 6.31 0.19 -3.28
C GLY A 359 5.81 1.54 -2.76
N LEU A 360 6.71 2.51 -2.63
CA LEU A 360 6.39 3.87 -2.20
C LEU A 360 5.53 4.62 -3.23
N CYS A 361 5.80 4.46 -4.53
CA CYS A 361 4.92 4.95 -5.59
C CYS A 361 3.50 4.38 -5.45
N GLY A 362 3.38 3.09 -5.13
CA GLY A 362 2.08 2.47 -4.84
C GLY A 362 1.33 3.10 -3.67
N TRP A 363 2.03 3.59 -2.64
CA TRP A 363 1.42 4.35 -1.55
C TRP A 363 0.92 5.72 -2.04
N ILE A 364 1.78 6.50 -2.70
CA ILE A 364 1.40 7.82 -3.24
C ILE A 364 0.22 7.71 -4.21
N ASN A 365 0.21 6.68 -5.08
CA ASN A 365 -0.91 6.45 -6.00
C ASN A 365 -2.24 6.29 -5.23
N ARG A 366 -2.24 5.49 -4.15
CA ARG A 366 -3.44 5.27 -3.33
C ARG A 366 -3.88 6.55 -2.62
N LEU A 367 -2.96 7.35 -2.09
CA LEU A 367 -3.29 8.65 -1.52
C LEU A 367 -3.92 9.60 -2.54
N LYS A 368 -3.37 9.66 -3.76
CA LYS A 368 -3.91 10.49 -4.85
C LYS A 368 -5.32 10.07 -5.25
N ILE A 369 -5.58 8.77 -5.37
CA ILE A 369 -6.89 8.22 -5.72
C ILE A 369 -7.91 8.44 -4.59
N ALA A 370 -7.49 8.22 -3.35
CA ALA A 370 -8.37 8.24 -2.19
C ALA A 370 -8.72 9.65 -1.70
N LEU A 371 -7.77 10.57 -1.78
CA LEU A 371 -7.90 11.93 -1.23
C LEU A 371 -8.26 12.98 -2.27
N GLY A 372 -8.39 12.60 -3.53
CA GLY A 372 -8.73 13.54 -4.58
C GLY A 372 -9.36 12.90 -5.80
N GLU A 373 -9.70 13.75 -6.74
CA GLU A 373 -10.28 13.41 -8.04
C GLU A 373 -9.46 14.02 -9.17
N THR A 374 -9.54 13.37 -10.32
CA THR A 374 -8.88 13.83 -11.54
C THR A 374 -9.97 14.11 -12.57
N ASP A 375 -10.09 15.40 -12.97
CA ASP A 375 -11.06 15.87 -13.99
C ASP A 375 -10.55 15.53 -15.39
#